data_126af7ccf5aaaee9f3547a9e05184d5d
#
_entry.id   126af7ccf5aaaee9f3547a9e05184d5d
#
_cell.length_a   1.000
_cell.length_b   1.000
_cell.length_c   1.000
_cell.angle_alpha   90.00
_cell.angle_beta   90.00
_cell.angle_gamma   90.00
#
_symmetry.space_group_name_H-M   'P 1'
#
loop_
_entity.id
_entity.type
_entity.pdbx_description
1 polymer ?
#
loop_
_entity_poly.entity_id
_entity_poly.type
_entity_poly.pdbx_seq_one_letter_code
_entity_poly.pdbx_strand_id
1 'polypeptide(L)'
;KKPFLHLKYAEVPNHFNELNLKFKGGYSVIFRAYDDGIAYRWVTEFPGKIEVTDEDITVFFPAETQLVLQQSDRFRTSYEEFYSVHKVSDWKNYHKMAHYPVLATTPKGTQILMSESDLCDYPAPFFRGNEANGMESVFPPVTAVEKPRHDKANDIFLRERYIAKTDGTRSFPWRYFV
;
A
#
# COMPACT_ATOMS: atom_id res chain seq x y z
N LYS A 1 16.91 18.28 -2.63
CA LYS A 1 15.72 18.89 -2.01
C LYS A 1 15.90 18.96 -0.49
N LYS A 2 15.52 20.09 0.12
CA LYS A 2 15.57 20.23 1.58
C LYS A 2 14.45 19.39 2.20
N PRO A 3 14.73 18.49 3.17
CA PRO A 3 13.69 17.68 3.80
C PRO A 3 12.78 18.55 4.66
N PHE A 4 11.51 18.16 4.74
CA PHE A 4 10.52 18.85 5.58
C PHE A 4 10.79 18.65 7.08
N LEU A 5 11.22 17.46 7.47
CA LEU A 5 11.62 17.13 8.84
C LEU A 5 13.14 17.11 8.97
N HIS A 6 13.65 17.28 10.18
CA HIS A 6 15.07 17.09 10.48
C HIS A 6 15.47 15.62 10.25
N LEU A 7 16.23 15.39 9.20
CA LEU A 7 16.79 14.09 8.86
C LEU A 7 18.29 14.08 9.11
N LYS A 8 18.91 12.92 8.94
CA LYS A 8 20.36 12.74 8.98
C LYS A 8 21.10 13.65 7.98
N TYR A 9 20.46 13.98 6.87
CA TYR A 9 21.00 14.77 5.77
C TYR A 9 20.30 16.12 5.68
N ALA A 10 21.08 17.20 5.50
CA ALA A 10 20.55 18.54 5.29
C ALA A 10 19.82 18.69 3.95
N GLU A 11 20.26 17.92 2.95
CA GLU A 11 19.63 17.83 1.64
C GLU A 11 19.50 16.37 1.22
N VAL A 12 18.38 16.04 0.62
CA VAL A 12 18.10 14.71 0.07
C VAL A 12 18.07 14.82 -1.46
N PRO A 13 18.81 13.99 -2.19
CA PRO A 13 18.70 13.90 -3.63
C PRO A 13 17.22 13.61 -4.01
N ASN A 14 16.73 14.28 -5.03
CA ASN A 14 15.41 14.04 -5.58
C ASN A 14 15.52 14.08 -7.10
N HIS A 15 16.25 13.12 -7.62
CA HIS A 15 16.53 12.96 -9.04
C HIS A 15 15.82 11.71 -9.54
N PHE A 16 14.99 11.87 -10.54
CA PHE A 16 14.20 10.78 -11.11
C PHE A 16 13.83 11.09 -12.58
N ASN A 17 13.52 10.04 -13.32
CA ASN A 17 12.80 10.14 -14.58
C ASN A 17 11.32 9.92 -14.30
N GLU A 18 10.46 10.72 -14.92
CA GLU A 18 9.01 10.63 -14.72
C GLU A 18 8.29 10.29 -16.03
N LEU A 19 7.38 9.36 -15.95
CA LEU A 19 6.47 9.00 -17.04
C LEU A 19 5.03 9.20 -16.56
N ASN A 20 4.27 10.04 -17.27
CA ASN A 20 2.83 10.22 -17.03
C ASN A 20 2.04 9.57 -18.15
N LEU A 21 1.35 8.49 -17.83
CA LEU A 21 0.46 7.77 -18.73
C LEU A 21 -0.97 8.29 -18.54
N LYS A 22 -1.43 9.10 -19.50
CA LYS A 22 -2.80 9.65 -19.50
C LYS A 22 -3.74 8.73 -20.24
N PHE A 23 -4.87 8.43 -19.65
CA PHE A 23 -5.92 7.62 -20.23
C PHE A 23 -7.14 8.48 -20.60
N LYS A 24 -7.91 8.00 -21.58
CA LYS A 24 -9.23 8.59 -21.86
C LYS A 24 -10.14 8.36 -20.66
N GLY A 25 -10.84 9.38 -20.22
CA GLY A 25 -11.75 9.27 -19.07
C GLY A 25 -11.32 10.03 -17.82
N GLY A 26 -10.26 10.87 -17.90
CA GLY A 26 -9.90 11.78 -16.81
C GLY A 26 -9.10 11.14 -15.68
N TYR A 27 -8.24 10.18 -15.99
CA TYR A 27 -7.30 9.60 -15.04
C TYR A 27 -5.95 9.31 -15.68
N SER A 28 -4.92 9.21 -14.85
CA SER A 28 -3.56 8.91 -15.27
C SER A 28 -2.80 8.14 -14.20
N VAL A 29 -1.70 7.51 -14.62
CA VAL A 29 -0.71 6.90 -13.73
C VAL A 29 0.62 7.62 -13.93
N ILE A 30 1.21 8.08 -12.84
CA ILE A 30 2.54 8.68 -12.83
C ILE A 30 3.52 7.64 -12.28
N PHE A 31 4.56 7.33 -13.07
CA PHE A 31 5.70 6.54 -12.65
C PHE A 31 6.92 7.41 -12.44
N ARG A 32 7.69 7.11 -11.41
CA ARG A 32 9.02 7.67 -11.17
C ARG A 32 10.05 6.57 -11.07
N ALA A 33 11.15 6.71 -11.79
CA ALA A 33 12.31 5.85 -11.69
C ALA A 33 13.48 6.66 -11.08
N TYR A 34 13.95 6.18 -9.94
CA TYR A 34 15.11 6.67 -9.22
C TYR A 34 16.28 5.70 -9.47
N ASP A 35 17.48 6.08 -9.06
CA ASP A 35 18.66 5.21 -9.20
C ASP A 35 18.55 3.93 -8.33
N ASP A 36 17.79 4.00 -7.24
CA ASP A 36 17.62 2.96 -6.23
C ASP A 36 16.17 2.41 -6.11
N GLY A 37 15.25 2.83 -6.96
CA GLY A 37 13.88 2.34 -6.87
C GLY A 37 12.91 2.95 -7.86
N ILE A 38 11.67 2.49 -7.75
CA ILE A 38 10.55 3.00 -8.55
C ILE A 38 9.38 3.38 -7.64
N ALA A 39 8.59 4.33 -8.10
CA ALA A 39 7.33 4.67 -7.46
C ALA A 39 6.26 4.91 -8.52
N TYR A 40 5.00 4.66 -8.15
CA TYR A 40 3.86 5.04 -8.99
C TYR A 40 2.71 5.55 -8.14
N ARG A 41 1.83 6.33 -8.76
CA ARG A 41 0.54 6.71 -8.19
C ARG A 41 -0.51 6.98 -9.26
N TRP A 42 -1.76 6.82 -8.86
CA TRP A 42 -2.91 7.26 -9.62
C TRP A 42 -3.15 8.76 -9.45
N VAL A 43 -3.66 9.38 -10.50
CA VAL A 43 -4.18 10.76 -10.49
C VAL A 43 -5.49 10.76 -11.23
N THR A 44 -6.50 11.42 -10.67
CA THR A 44 -7.82 11.56 -11.28
C THR A 44 -8.20 13.03 -11.47
N GLU A 45 -8.99 13.30 -12.50
CA GLU A 45 -9.53 14.62 -12.87
C GLU A 45 -11.05 14.52 -13.08
N PHE A 46 -11.75 13.78 -12.19
CA PHE A 46 -13.19 13.64 -12.25
C PHE A 46 -13.90 14.85 -11.62
N PRO A 47 -15.07 15.26 -12.12
CA PRO A 47 -15.85 16.31 -11.51
C PRO A 47 -16.45 15.85 -10.16
N GLY A 48 -16.47 16.75 -9.17
CA GLY A 48 -17.12 16.53 -7.89
C GLY A 48 -16.43 15.49 -7.01
N LYS A 49 -17.22 14.83 -6.16
CA LYS A 49 -16.74 13.77 -5.25
C LYS A 49 -16.95 12.40 -5.88
N ILE A 50 -16.02 11.49 -5.58
CA ILE A 50 -16.05 10.09 -6.02
C ILE A 50 -16.01 9.15 -4.84
N GLU A 51 -16.54 7.95 -5.03
CA GLU A 51 -16.36 6.80 -4.16
C GLU A 51 -15.42 5.82 -4.84
N VAL A 52 -14.29 5.53 -4.17
CA VAL A 52 -13.34 4.52 -4.63
C VAL A 52 -13.75 3.19 -4.00
N THR A 53 -14.16 2.25 -4.82
CA THR A 53 -14.65 0.96 -4.34
C THR A 53 -13.51 0.02 -3.99
N ASP A 54 -12.40 0.09 -4.73
CA ASP A 54 -11.21 -0.71 -4.49
C ASP A 54 -10.00 -0.13 -5.24
N GLU A 55 -8.78 -0.57 -4.85
CA GLU A 55 -7.54 -0.38 -5.58
C GLU A 55 -6.84 -1.72 -5.70
N ASP A 56 -6.69 -2.21 -6.93
CA ASP A 56 -6.07 -3.50 -7.19
C ASP A 56 -4.54 -3.34 -7.34
N ILE A 57 -3.81 -3.91 -6.39
CA ILE A 57 -2.35 -3.94 -6.39
C ILE A 57 -1.92 -5.41 -6.31
N THR A 58 -1.32 -5.91 -7.37
CA THR A 58 -0.78 -7.27 -7.38
C THR A 58 0.71 -7.24 -7.73
N VAL A 59 1.52 -7.86 -6.87
CA VAL A 59 2.97 -7.98 -7.04
C VAL A 59 3.35 -9.45 -7.10
N PHE A 60 4.00 -9.88 -8.17
CA PHE A 60 4.43 -11.27 -8.36
C PHE A 60 5.93 -11.42 -8.09
N PHE A 61 6.31 -12.55 -7.52
CA PHE A 61 7.68 -12.88 -7.18
C PHE A 61 8.09 -14.27 -7.69
N PRO A 62 9.39 -14.53 -7.88
CA PRO A 62 9.90 -15.90 -7.98
C PRO A 62 9.48 -16.71 -6.74
N ALA A 63 9.10 -17.98 -6.92
CA ALA A 63 8.51 -18.83 -5.88
C ALA A 63 9.33 -18.93 -4.57
N GLU A 64 10.66 -18.90 -4.68
CA GLU A 64 11.56 -18.99 -3.52
C GLU A 64 11.88 -17.64 -2.85
N THR A 65 11.22 -16.55 -3.27
CA THR A 65 11.38 -15.24 -2.64
C THR A 65 10.95 -15.29 -1.18
N GLN A 66 11.78 -14.77 -0.30
CA GLN A 66 11.48 -14.62 1.11
C GLN A 66 10.87 -13.24 1.36
N LEU A 67 9.76 -13.21 2.07
CA LEU A 67 9.05 -12.01 2.50
C LEU A 67 9.24 -11.83 4.00
N VAL A 68 9.74 -10.69 4.43
CA VAL A 68 9.74 -10.25 5.83
C VAL A 68 8.59 -9.27 5.99
N LEU A 69 7.64 -9.60 6.83
CA LEU A 69 6.39 -8.86 6.96
C LEU A 69 5.76 -9.01 8.34
N GLN A 70 4.94 -8.07 8.71
CA GLN A 70 4.02 -8.18 9.86
C GLN A 70 2.67 -8.68 9.38
N GLN A 71 1.99 -9.46 10.22
CA GLN A 71 0.71 -10.07 9.87
C GLN A 71 -0.40 -9.68 10.84
N SER A 72 -1.62 -9.56 10.31
CA SER A 72 -2.83 -9.32 11.10
C SER A 72 -3.99 -10.17 10.57
N ASP A 73 -4.84 -10.64 11.49
CA ASP A 73 -6.06 -11.38 11.15
C ASP A 73 -7.19 -10.46 10.66
N ARG A 74 -7.07 -9.16 10.93
CA ARG A 74 -8.13 -8.18 10.73
C ARG A 74 -7.56 -6.80 10.44
N PHE A 75 -8.35 -5.94 9.84
CA PHE A 75 -7.97 -4.56 9.55
C PHE A 75 -7.75 -3.70 10.81
N ARG A 76 -8.40 -4.05 11.92
CA ARG A 76 -8.18 -3.36 13.19
C ARG A 76 -6.97 -3.96 13.89
N THR A 77 -5.84 -3.31 13.76
CA THR A 77 -4.55 -3.70 14.36
C THR A 77 -3.84 -2.47 14.93
N SER A 78 -3.02 -2.69 15.96
CA SER A 78 -2.13 -1.66 16.52
C SER A 78 -0.82 -1.52 15.75
N TYR A 79 -0.57 -2.37 14.76
CA TYR A 79 0.70 -2.46 14.02
C TYR A 79 1.91 -2.80 14.90
N GLU A 80 1.69 -3.57 15.97
CA GLU A 80 2.71 -3.95 16.96
C GLU A 80 3.11 -5.43 16.90
N GLU A 81 2.73 -6.13 15.85
CA GLU A 81 3.08 -7.53 15.64
C GLU A 81 4.57 -7.69 15.30
N PHE A 82 5.13 -8.84 15.66
CA PHE A 82 6.50 -9.17 15.25
C PHE A 82 6.59 -9.45 13.75
N TYR A 83 7.74 -9.11 13.17
CA TYR A 83 8.05 -9.51 11.81
C TYR A 83 8.27 -11.02 11.74
N SER A 84 7.77 -11.63 10.69
CA SER A 84 7.94 -13.03 10.37
C SER A 84 8.44 -13.21 8.94
N VAL A 85 9.14 -14.32 8.69
CA VAL A 85 9.72 -14.62 7.39
C VAL A 85 8.93 -15.75 6.75
N HIS A 86 8.49 -15.55 5.52
CA HIS A 86 7.72 -16.52 4.74
C HIS A 86 8.25 -16.63 3.33
N LYS A 87 8.26 -17.84 2.76
CA LYS A 87 8.38 -17.98 1.31
C LYS A 87 7.07 -17.54 0.67
N VAL A 88 7.15 -16.82 -0.44
CA VAL A 88 5.95 -16.36 -1.15
C VAL A 88 5.09 -17.53 -1.62
N SER A 89 5.71 -18.64 -2.04
CA SER A 89 5.01 -19.87 -2.44
C SER A 89 4.18 -20.50 -1.33
N ASP A 90 4.61 -20.35 -0.10
CA ASP A 90 3.93 -20.92 1.07
C ASP A 90 2.89 -19.94 1.64
N TRP A 91 3.13 -18.64 1.46
CA TRP A 91 2.32 -17.59 2.07
C TRP A 91 0.86 -17.57 1.57
N LYS A 92 0.59 -18.06 0.38
CA LYS A 92 -0.77 -18.27 -0.15
C LYS A 92 -1.70 -19.08 0.77
N ASN A 93 -1.13 -19.94 1.59
CA ASN A 93 -1.84 -20.81 2.54
C ASN A 93 -2.13 -20.14 3.88
N TYR A 94 -1.60 -18.93 4.12
CA TYR A 94 -1.82 -18.21 5.35
C TYR A 94 -3.09 -17.37 5.26
N HIS A 95 -3.93 -17.49 6.28
CA HIS A 95 -5.19 -16.74 6.35
C HIS A 95 -4.99 -15.28 6.79
N LYS A 96 -3.82 -14.97 7.34
CA LYS A 96 -3.50 -13.62 7.81
C LYS A 96 -3.12 -12.71 6.65
N MET A 97 -3.45 -11.43 6.81
CA MET A 97 -3.03 -10.38 5.90
C MET A 97 -1.69 -9.80 6.36
N ALA A 98 -0.85 -9.38 5.43
CA ALA A 98 0.30 -8.52 5.71
C ALA A 98 -0.07 -7.06 5.47
N HIS A 99 0.74 -6.15 6.01
CA HIS A 99 0.68 -4.71 5.71
C HIS A 99 2.09 -4.16 5.47
N TYR A 100 2.16 -2.98 4.91
CA TYR A 100 3.44 -2.30 4.71
C TYR A 100 4.13 -1.92 6.03
N PRO A 101 5.49 -1.85 6.06
CA PRO A 101 6.41 -2.20 4.97
C PRO A 101 6.58 -3.72 4.81
N VAL A 102 6.90 -4.16 3.59
CA VAL A 102 7.28 -5.54 3.29
C VAL A 102 8.65 -5.55 2.64
N LEU A 103 9.56 -6.37 3.15
CA LEU A 103 10.87 -6.59 2.52
C LEU A 103 10.87 -7.95 1.83
N ALA A 104 11.10 -7.95 0.53
CA ALA A 104 11.26 -9.15 -0.28
C ALA A 104 12.74 -9.39 -0.60
N THR A 105 13.21 -10.63 -0.40
CA THR A 105 14.54 -11.07 -0.82
C THR A 105 14.40 -12.16 -1.88
N THR A 106 14.76 -11.82 -3.11
CA THR A 106 14.69 -12.77 -4.25
C THR A 106 15.74 -13.88 -4.14
N PRO A 107 15.59 -15.01 -4.86
CA PRO A 107 16.60 -16.07 -4.88
C PRO A 107 17.98 -15.63 -5.37
N LYS A 108 18.06 -14.52 -6.10
CA LYS A 108 19.33 -13.91 -6.55
C LYS A 108 19.94 -12.95 -5.54
N GLY A 109 19.32 -12.78 -4.37
CA GLY A 109 19.81 -11.90 -3.31
C GLY A 109 19.38 -10.43 -3.46
N THR A 110 18.61 -10.07 -4.48
CA THR A 110 18.05 -8.71 -4.59
C THR A 110 17.04 -8.47 -3.47
N GLN A 111 17.21 -7.40 -2.74
CA GLN A 111 16.27 -6.95 -1.71
C GLN A 111 15.39 -5.83 -2.26
N ILE A 112 14.12 -5.90 -1.97
CA ILE A 112 13.11 -4.93 -2.43
C ILE A 112 12.24 -4.55 -1.23
N LEU A 113 12.36 -3.32 -0.76
CA LEU A 113 11.47 -2.76 0.25
C LEU A 113 10.24 -2.17 -0.46
N MET A 114 9.07 -2.65 -0.08
CA MET A 114 7.79 -2.14 -0.57
C MET A 114 7.10 -1.34 0.53
N SER A 115 6.66 -0.15 0.20
CA SER A 115 5.88 0.70 1.11
C SER A 115 5.14 1.79 0.33
N GLU A 116 4.62 2.77 1.06
CA GLU A 116 3.82 3.87 0.53
C GLU A 116 4.21 5.21 1.15
N SER A 117 3.82 6.29 0.50
CA SER A 117 3.95 7.65 1.03
C SER A 117 2.80 8.53 0.55
N ASP A 118 2.67 9.70 1.16
CA ASP A 118 1.59 10.65 0.87
C ASP A 118 0.20 10.04 1.16
N LEU A 119 0.12 9.26 2.25
CA LEU A 119 -1.10 8.59 2.69
C LEU A 119 -2.01 9.58 3.43
N CYS A 120 -2.72 10.41 2.67
CA CYS A 120 -3.66 11.39 3.17
C CYS A 120 -5.08 11.05 2.72
N ASP A 121 -6.02 10.97 3.67
CA ASP A 121 -7.45 10.68 3.40
C ASP A 121 -7.69 9.45 2.51
N TYR A 122 -6.87 8.41 2.71
CA TYR A 122 -6.94 7.18 1.95
C TYR A 122 -6.44 6.00 2.80
N PRO A 123 -7.04 4.82 2.70
CA PRO A 123 -6.61 3.68 3.50
C PRO A 123 -5.27 3.10 2.99
N ALA A 124 -4.49 2.57 3.93
CA ALA A 124 -3.34 1.72 3.61
C ALA A 124 -3.80 0.33 3.12
N PRO A 125 -3.11 -0.27 2.14
CA PRO A 125 -3.39 -1.64 1.72
C PRO A 125 -2.93 -2.65 2.76
N PHE A 126 -3.70 -3.71 2.89
CA PHE A 126 -3.26 -5.00 3.39
C PHE A 126 -3.06 -5.94 2.20
N PHE A 127 -2.34 -7.03 2.39
CA PHE A 127 -2.02 -7.98 1.33
C PHE A 127 -2.31 -9.41 1.76
N ARG A 128 -2.77 -10.21 0.80
CA ARG A 128 -2.86 -11.67 0.93
C ARG A 128 -1.99 -12.34 -0.11
N GLY A 129 -1.54 -13.53 0.19
CA GLY A 129 -0.88 -14.38 -0.79
C GLY A 129 -1.89 -14.96 -1.79
N ASN A 130 -1.46 -15.16 -3.03
CA ASN A 130 -2.26 -15.78 -4.07
C ASN A 130 -1.56 -17.02 -4.68
N GLU A 131 -2.28 -17.78 -5.50
CA GLU A 131 -1.79 -19.01 -6.12
C GLU A 131 -0.62 -18.80 -7.10
N ALA A 132 -0.43 -17.58 -7.60
CA ALA A 132 0.60 -17.25 -8.58
C ALA A 132 1.90 -16.71 -7.94
N ASN A 133 2.17 -17.01 -6.66
CA ASN A 133 3.29 -16.47 -5.88
C ASN A 133 3.29 -14.94 -5.82
N GLY A 134 2.12 -14.36 -5.65
CA GLY A 134 1.91 -12.93 -5.57
C GLY A 134 1.39 -12.47 -4.23
N MET A 135 1.49 -11.18 -4.03
CA MET A 135 0.78 -10.41 -3.02
C MET A 135 -0.33 -9.63 -3.71
N GLU A 136 -1.56 -9.79 -3.28
CA GLU A 136 -2.69 -8.99 -3.78
C GLU A 136 -3.28 -8.15 -2.67
N SER A 137 -3.63 -6.92 -2.99
CA SER A 137 -4.14 -5.95 -2.03
C SER A 137 -5.55 -6.29 -1.55
N VAL A 138 -5.80 -5.94 -0.30
CA VAL A 138 -7.12 -5.91 0.33
C VAL A 138 -7.21 -4.64 1.14
N PHE A 139 -8.18 -3.80 0.84
CA PHE A 139 -8.34 -2.54 1.55
C PHE A 139 -9.45 -2.61 2.62
N PRO A 140 -9.27 -1.94 3.77
CA PRO A 140 -10.34 -1.79 4.75
C PRO A 140 -11.43 -0.87 4.20
N PRO A 141 -12.68 -1.34 4.06
CA PRO A 141 -13.78 -0.46 3.72
C PRO A 141 -14.02 0.60 4.80
N VAL A 142 -14.54 1.75 4.40
CA VAL A 142 -14.87 2.85 5.33
C VAL A 142 -15.83 2.36 6.41
N THR A 143 -15.58 2.75 7.64
CA THR A 143 -16.46 2.45 8.77
C THR A 143 -17.71 3.34 8.71
N ALA A 144 -18.88 2.72 8.59
CA ALA A 144 -20.17 3.43 8.58
C ALA A 144 -20.74 3.59 9.98
N VAL A 145 -20.64 2.55 10.81
CA VAL A 145 -21.14 2.55 12.18
C VAL A 145 -20.14 1.92 13.12
N GLU A 146 -19.75 2.67 14.14
CA GLU A 146 -18.90 2.18 15.23
C GLU A 146 -19.44 2.62 16.58
N LYS A 147 -19.08 1.89 17.64
CA LYS A 147 -19.42 2.23 19.04
C LYS A 147 -18.19 2.11 19.91
N PRO A 148 -17.95 3.06 20.83
CA PRO A 148 -16.85 2.97 21.77
C PRO A 148 -17.02 1.77 22.72
N ARG A 149 -15.90 1.14 23.03
CA ARG A 149 -15.79 0.11 24.06
C ARG A 149 -15.22 0.69 25.34
N HIS A 150 -15.29 -0.09 26.41
CA HIS A 150 -14.73 0.30 27.72
C HIS A 150 -13.19 0.46 27.71
N ASP A 151 -12.49 -0.20 26.78
CA ASP A 151 -11.03 -0.13 26.60
C ASP A 151 -10.56 0.99 25.65
N LYS A 152 -11.45 1.96 25.38
CA LYS A 152 -11.23 3.08 24.44
C LYS A 152 -11.05 2.68 22.96
N ALA A 153 -11.17 1.42 22.62
CA ALA A 153 -11.27 0.97 21.23
C ALA A 153 -12.72 1.10 20.75
N ASN A 154 -12.93 1.04 19.43
CA ASN A 154 -14.26 1.04 18.84
C ASN A 154 -14.59 -0.34 18.25
N ASP A 155 -15.82 -0.81 18.48
CA ASP A 155 -16.38 -1.93 17.75
C ASP A 155 -17.02 -1.43 16.46
N ILE A 156 -16.68 -2.06 15.34
CA ILE A 156 -17.21 -1.73 14.02
C ILE A 156 -18.39 -2.63 13.74
N PHE A 157 -19.57 -2.03 13.56
CA PHE A 157 -20.82 -2.73 13.32
C PHE A 157 -21.22 -2.77 11.84
N LEU A 158 -20.85 -1.74 11.09
CA LEU A 158 -21.17 -1.63 9.67
C LEU A 158 -20.02 -0.97 8.93
N ARG A 159 -19.76 -1.48 7.75
CA ARG A 159 -18.81 -0.91 6.79
C ARG A 159 -19.53 -0.51 5.51
N GLU A 160 -19.02 0.52 4.86
CA GLU A 160 -19.47 0.95 3.55
C GLU A 160 -19.01 -0.03 2.46
N ARG A 161 -19.50 0.18 1.24
CA ARG A 161 -19.10 -0.60 0.06
C ARG A 161 -17.92 0.03 -0.70
N TYR A 162 -17.30 1.05 -0.13
CA TYR A 162 -16.16 1.75 -0.72
C TYR A 162 -15.05 1.90 0.33
N ILE A 163 -13.83 2.04 -0.17
CA ILE A 163 -12.62 2.20 0.66
C ILE A 163 -12.29 3.67 0.94
N ALA A 164 -12.74 4.58 0.08
CA ALA A 164 -12.58 6.03 0.29
C ALA A 164 -13.69 6.81 -0.41
N LYS A 165 -14.03 7.96 0.17
CA LYS A 165 -14.87 9.00 -0.46
C LYS A 165 -14.06 10.28 -0.49
N THR A 166 -13.80 10.80 -1.67
CA THR A 166 -12.81 11.86 -1.86
C THR A 166 -13.17 12.78 -3.02
N ASP A 167 -12.42 13.86 -3.18
CA ASP A 167 -12.55 14.70 -4.37
C ASP A 167 -12.11 13.93 -5.62
N GLY A 168 -12.86 14.11 -6.71
CA GLY A 168 -12.56 13.44 -7.98
C GLY A 168 -11.30 13.95 -8.66
N THR A 169 -10.86 15.18 -8.35
CA THR A 169 -9.60 15.73 -8.81
C THR A 169 -8.57 15.63 -7.69
N ARG A 170 -7.76 14.57 -7.74
CA ARG A 170 -6.74 14.32 -6.71
C ARG A 170 -5.59 13.44 -7.18
N SER A 171 -4.50 13.48 -6.42
CA SER A 171 -3.43 12.48 -6.46
C SER A 171 -3.61 11.48 -5.34
N PHE A 172 -3.47 10.20 -5.65
CA PHE A 172 -3.51 9.10 -4.68
C PHE A 172 -2.14 8.87 -4.05
N PRO A 173 -2.01 8.07 -2.98
CA PRO A 173 -0.73 7.76 -2.37
C PRO A 173 0.28 7.16 -3.35
N TRP A 174 1.56 7.44 -3.13
CA TRP A 174 2.62 6.76 -3.83
C TRP A 174 2.78 5.33 -3.33
N ARG A 175 2.92 4.40 -4.24
CA ARG A 175 3.39 3.04 -4.00
C ARG A 175 4.84 2.98 -4.48
N TYR A 176 5.77 2.56 -3.61
CA TYR A 176 7.19 2.56 -3.98
C TYR A 176 7.89 1.23 -3.65
N PHE A 177 8.94 0.96 -4.42
CA PHE A 177 9.77 -0.22 -4.39
C PHE A 177 11.23 0.24 -4.46
N VAL A 178 12.00 -0.01 -3.40
CA VAL A 178 13.40 0.45 -3.25
C VAL A 178 14.31 -0.74 -2.93
#